data_a70ed06b4291cdce5042a93aea59088a
#
_entry.id   a70ed06b4291cdce5042a93aea59088a
#
_cell.length_a   1.000
_cell.length_b   1.000
_cell.length_c   1.000
_cell.angle_alpha   90.00
_cell.angle_beta   90.00
_cell.angle_gamma   90.00
#
_symmetry.space_group_name_H-M   'P 1'
#
loop_
_entity.id
_entity.type
_entity.pdbx_description
1 polymer ?
#
loop_
_entity_poly.entity_id
_entity_poly.type
_entity_poly.pdbx_seq_one_letter_code
_entity_poly.pdbx_strand_id
1 'polypeptide(L)'
;MSSTFTFVSARVVVVPPLGVKLVAGKEMAYNTAVLEVRLPARRDGSFDTSLVEVEAWGKAAQALGALGAGDVVTAKGVVHGKPYVSKTGQQRYLTVLRLREVVLERKAAVPAEPVQEDFGF
;
A
#
# COMPACT_ATOMS: atom_id res chain seq x y z
N MET A 1 -12.37 -19.30 0.77
CA MET A 1 -13.12 -18.05 0.50
C MET A 1 -12.24 -16.87 0.85
N SER A 2 -12.17 -15.91 -0.03
CA SER A 2 -11.35 -14.73 0.20
C SER A 2 -12.18 -13.62 0.83
N SER A 3 -11.58 -12.91 1.79
CA SER A 3 -12.23 -11.77 2.42
C SER A 3 -11.74 -10.50 1.75
N THR A 4 -12.68 -9.62 1.44
CA THR A 4 -12.38 -8.30 0.88
C THR A 4 -12.28 -7.30 2.03
N PHE A 5 -11.21 -6.52 2.01
CA PHE A 5 -10.97 -5.49 3.01
C PHE A 5 -10.93 -4.13 2.33
N THR A 6 -11.42 -3.13 3.04
CA THR A 6 -11.37 -1.75 2.57
C THR A 6 -10.69 -0.91 3.65
N PHE A 7 -9.62 -0.22 3.25
CA PHE A 7 -8.94 0.73 4.12
C PHE A 7 -9.28 2.13 3.65
N VAL A 8 -9.99 2.86 4.49
CA VAL A 8 -10.41 4.24 4.20
C VAL A 8 -9.38 5.18 4.78
N SER A 9 -9.08 6.24 4.05
CA SER A 9 -8.15 7.28 4.50
C SER A 9 -6.76 6.72 4.82
N ALA A 10 -6.31 5.74 4.04
CA ALA A 10 -4.97 5.22 4.15
C ALA A 10 -3.99 6.20 3.53
N ARG A 11 -2.83 6.37 4.17
CA ARG A 11 -1.81 7.28 3.66
C ARG A 11 -0.73 6.50 2.94
N VAL A 12 -0.40 6.93 1.74
CA VAL A 12 0.66 6.30 0.96
C VAL A 12 2.00 6.64 1.58
N VAL A 13 2.79 5.62 1.92
CA VAL A 13 4.12 5.81 2.49
C VAL A 13 5.16 5.76 1.38
N VAL A 14 5.11 4.71 0.56
CA VAL A 14 6.06 4.57 -0.53
C VAL A 14 5.40 3.82 -1.69
N VAL A 15 5.66 4.28 -2.90
CA VAL A 15 5.23 3.62 -4.13
C VAL A 15 6.45 3.56 -5.04
N PRO A 16 6.99 2.36 -5.29
CA PRO A 16 8.07 2.22 -6.28
C PRO A 16 7.57 2.51 -7.68
N PRO A 17 8.46 2.74 -8.64
CA PRO A 17 8.05 2.92 -10.02
C PRO A 17 7.27 1.71 -10.54
N LEU A 18 6.35 1.98 -11.46
CA LEU A 18 5.56 0.93 -12.08
C LEU A 18 6.46 -0.07 -12.79
N GLY A 19 6.23 -1.33 -12.54
CA GLY A 19 6.99 -2.40 -13.18
C GLY A 19 6.12 -3.23 -14.11
N VAL A 20 6.77 -4.21 -14.72
CA VAL A 20 6.10 -5.15 -15.61
C VAL A 20 6.57 -6.55 -15.24
N LYS A 21 5.62 -7.48 -15.18
CA LYS A 21 5.94 -8.90 -14.97
C LYS A 21 5.27 -9.73 -16.03
N LEU A 22 5.88 -10.88 -16.32
CA LEU A 22 5.28 -11.84 -17.25
C LEU A 22 4.36 -12.77 -16.48
N VAL A 23 3.13 -12.87 -16.95
CA VAL A 23 2.14 -13.79 -16.40
C VAL A 23 1.56 -14.58 -17.55
N ALA A 24 1.76 -15.90 -17.52
CA ALA A 24 1.30 -16.80 -18.58
C ALA A 24 1.76 -16.33 -19.97
N GLY A 25 3.00 -15.85 -20.07
CA GLY A 25 3.57 -15.40 -21.33
C GLY A 25 3.19 -14.00 -21.75
N LYS A 26 2.38 -13.29 -20.96
CA LYS A 26 1.96 -11.92 -21.29
C LYS A 26 2.56 -10.94 -20.29
N GLU A 27 2.95 -9.79 -20.79
CA GLU A 27 3.40 -8.70 -19.94
C GLU A 27 2.19 -8.06 -19.25
N MET A 28 2.34 -7.82 -17.95
CA MET A 28 1.28 -7.23 -17.16
C MET A 28 1.87 -6.20 -16.22
N ALA A 29 1.23 -5.06 -16.11
CA ALA A 29 1.66 -4.04 -15.16
C ALA A 29 1.59 -4.58 -13.74
N TYR A 30 2.59 -4.29 -12.94
CA TYR A 30 2.70 -4.77 -11.57
C TYR A 30 3.30 -3.68 -10.71
N ASN A 31 2.78 -3.52 -9.50
CA ASN A 31 3.36 -2.57 -8.57
C ASN A 31 3.09 -3.01 -7.14
N THR A 32 3.87 -2.45 -6.24
CA THR A 32 3.68 -2.64 -4.80
C THR A 32 3.67 -1.27 -4.15
N ALA A 33 3.19 -1.23 -2.92
CA ALA A 33 3.23 -0.01 -2.14
C ALA A 33 3.11 -0.36 -0.67
N VAL A 34 3.40 0.61 0.18
CA VAL A 34 3.16 0.50 1.61
C VAL A 34 2.19 1.61 1.98
N LEU A 35 1.10 1.23 2.62
CA LEU A 35 0.09 2.16 3.11
C LEU A 35 0.12 2.20 4.63
N GLU A 36 -0.07 3.37 5.19
CA GLU A 36 -0.23 3.52 6.62
C GLU A 36 -1.73 3.63 6.91
N VAL A 37 -2.22 2.72 7.74
CA VAL A 37 -3.64 2.68 8.09
C VAL A 37 -3.78 2.94 9.57
N ARG A 38 -4.89 3.57 9.95
CA ARG A 38 -5.19 3.86 11.34
C ARG A 38 -5.93 2.68 11.94
N LEU A 39 -5.43 2.19 13.07
CA LEU A 39 -6.11 1.14 13.81
C LEU A 39 -7.24 1.73 14.63
N PRO A 40 -8.17 0.89 15.14
CA PRO A 40 -9.27 1.38 15.97
C PRO A 40 -8.74 2.17 17.15
N ALA A 41 -9.47 3.23 17.51
CA ALA A 41 -9.08 4.10 18.61
C ALA A 41 -9.13 3.36 19.93
N ARG A 42 -8.22 3.71 20.82
CA ARG A 42 -8.21 3.22 22.18
C ARG A 42 -9.25 3.97 23.02
N ARG A 43 -9.45 3.49 24.25
CA ARG A 43 -10.44 4.11 25.13
C ARG A 43 -10.12 5.58 25.43
N ASP A 44 -8.85 5.94 25.47
CA ASP A 44 -8.43 7.31 25.75
C ASP A 44 -8.48 8.22 24.52
N GLY A 45 -8.96 7.70 23.39
CA GLY A 45 -9.06 8.48 22.16
C GLY A 45 -7.79 8.46 21.32
N SER A 46 -6.70 7.90 21.82
CA SER A 46 -5.50 7.74 21.02
C SER A 46 -5.64 6.55 20.09
N PHE A 47 -4.78 6.50 19.08
CA PHE A 47 -4.79 5.40 18.12
C PHE A 47 -3.38 5.10 17.66
N ASP A 48 -3.19 3.87 17.24
CA ASP A 48 -1.96 3.45 16.58
C ASP A 48 -2.18 3.41 15.09
N THR A 49 -1.08 3.40 14.36
CA THR A 49 -1.09 3.15 12.93
C THR A 49 -0.38 1.84 12.65
N SER A 50 -0.67 1.28 11.50
CA SER A 50 0.00 0.06 11.05
C SER A 50 0.36 0.21 9.59
N LEU A 51 1.43 -0.44 9.18
CA LEU A 51 1.84 -0.44 7.78
C LEU A 51 1.26 -1.68 7.12
N VAL A 52 0.67 -1.48 5.96
CA VAL A 52 0.09 -2.57 5.17
C VAL A 52 0.79 -2.59 3.83
N GLU A 53 1.35 -3.74 3.49
CA GLU A 53 1.95 -3.93 2.19
C GLU A 53 0.86 -4.32 1.20
N VAL A 54 0.85 -3.67 0.03
CA VAL A 54 -0.12 -3.96 -1.01
C VAL A 54 0.60 -4.32 -2.30
N GLU A 55 -0.04 -5.15 -3.11
CA GLU A 55 0.43 -5.45 -4.45
C GLU A 55 -0.73 -5.28 -5.41
N ALA A 56 -0.42 -4.94 -6.65
CA ALA A 56 -1.44 -4.67 -7.65
C ALA A 56 -0.97 -5.11 -9.03
N TRP A 57 -1.93 -5.51 -9.84
CA TRP A 57 -1.71 -5.95 -11.21
C TRP A 57 -2.63 -5.17 -12.15
N GLY A 58 -2.16 -4.99 -13.40
CA GLY A 58 -2.97 -4.39 -14.45
C GLY A 58 -3.39 -2.96 -14.13
N LYS A 59 -4.67 -2.68 -14.26
CA LYS A 59 -5.19 -1.33 -14.05
C LYS A 59 -4.97 -0.83 -12.63
N ALA A 60 -5.10 -1.73 -11.64
CA ALA A 60 -4.86 -1.36 -10.25
C ALA A 60 -3.40 -0.95 -10.05
N ALA A 61 -2.46 -1.64 -10.72
CA ALA A 61 -1.06 -1.29 -10.66
C ALA A 61 -0.79 0.08 -11.26
N GLN A 62 -1.44 0.38 -12.38
CA GLN A 62 -1.29 1.69 -13.01
C GLN A 62 -1.84 2.80 -12.12
N ALA A 63 -3.01 2.57 -11.51
CA ALA A 63 -3.58 3.54 -10.59
C ALA A 63 -2.67 3.76 -9.39
N LEU A 64 -2.09 2.69 -8.86
CA LEU A 64 -1.18 2.77 -7.72
C LEU A 64 0.08 3.55 -8.10
N GLY A 65 0.59 3.32 -9.29
CA GLY A 65 1.81 4.00 -9.77
C GLY A 65 1.63 5.49 -9.99
N ALA A 66 0.40 5.96 -10.08
CA ALA A 66 0.12 7.39 -10.23
C ALA A 66 0.09 8.13 -8.90
N LEU A 67 0.19 7.41 -7.78
CA LEU A 67 0.13 8.00 -6.44
C LEU A 67 1.53 8.40 -5.98
N GLY A 68 1.58 9.29 -5.02
CA GLY A 68 2.81 9.71 -4.40
C GLY A 68 2.74 9.60 -2.89
N ALA A 69 3.91 9.62 -2.25
CA ALA A 69 3.98 9.58 -0.80
C ALA A 69 3.18 10.72 -0.19
N GLY A 70 2.39 10.41 0.81
CA GLY A 70 1.54 11.39 1.48
C GLY A 70 0.13 11.48 0.94
N ASP A 71 -0.14 10.91 -0.24
CA ASP A 71 -1.50 10.88 -0.76
C ASP A 71 -2.38 10.05 0.16
N VAL A 72 -3.65 10.45 0.27
CA VAL A 72 -4.63 9.73 1.07
C VAL A 72 -5.60 9.03 0.13
N VAL A 73 -5.78 7.74 0.34
CA VAL A 73 -6.55 6.90 -0.58
C VAL A 73 -7.52 6.00 0.17
N THR A 74 -8.51 5.51 -0.55
CA THR A 74 -9.29 4.35 -0.12
C THR A 74 -8.81 3.17 -0.95
N ALA A 75 -8.34 2.13 -0.27
CA ALA A 75 -7.79 0.94 -0.90
C ALA A 75 -8.68 -0.25 -0.59
N LYS A 76 -9.06 -0.98 -1.62
CA LYS A 76 -9.92 -2.15 -1.49
C LYS A 76 -9.23 -3.34 -2.14
N GLY A 77 -9.20 -4.45 -1.44
CA GLY A 77 -8.55 -5.63 -1.97
C GLY A 77 -8.80 -6.88 -1.17
N VAL A 78 -8.10 -7.92 -1.53
CA VAL A 78 -8.22 -9.25 -0.92
C VAL A 78 -6.92 -9.57 -0.21
N VAL A 79 -7.02 -10.06 1.02
CA VAL A 79 -5.85 -10.48 1.78
C VAL A 79 -5.28 -11.75 1.18
N HIS A 80 -3.98 -11.76 1.02
CA HIS A 80 -3.25 -12.83 0.37
C HIS A 80 -2.01 -13.17 1.19
N GLY A 81 -1.79 -14.46 1.46
CA GLY A 81 -0.61 -14.92 2.16
C GLY A 81 0.49 -15.24 1.16
N LYS A 82 1.64 -14.59 1.33
CA LYS A 82 2.78 -14.77 0.46
C LYS A 82 3.83 -15.59 1.20
N PRO A 83 4.15 -16.80 0.74
CA PRO A 83 5.11 -17.64 1.45
C PRO A 83 6.53 -17.10 1.33
N TYR A 84 7.29 -17.25 2.40
CA TYR A 84 8.71 -16.94 2.37
C TYR A 84 9.42 -17.82 3.40
N VAL A 85 10.73 -17.94 3.27
CA VAL A 85 11.55 -18.71 4.20
C VAL A 85 12.31 -17.73 5.09
N SER A 86 12.16 -17.89 6.40
CA SER A 86 12.84 -17.03 7.37
C SER A 86 14.34 -17.37 7.41
N LYS A 87 15.10 -16.52 8.08
CA LYS A 87 16.54 -16.73 8.23
C LYS A 87 16.86 -18.03 8.95
N THR A 88 15.95 -18.52 9.78
CA THR A 88 16.13 -19.78 10.51
C THR A 88 15.65 -20.99 9.72
N GLY A 89 15.23 -20.80 8.47
CA GLY A 89 14.77 -21.88 7.62
C GLY A 89 13.31 -22.27 7.78
N GLN A 90 12.56 -21.55 8.62
CA GLN A 90 11.14 -21.84 8.81
C GLN A 90 10.31 -21.20 7.70
N GLN A 91 9.31 -21.95 7.22
CA GLN A 91 8.37 -21.40 6.27
C GLN A 91 7.36 -20.53 7.00
N ARG A 92 7.19 -19.31 6.49
CA ARG A 92 6.25 -18.34 7.05
C ARG A 92 5.46 -17.69 5.94
N TYR A 93 4.46 -16.91 6.31
CA TYR A 93 3.62 -16.21 5.36
C TYR A 93 3.59 -14.73 5.71
N LEU A 94 3.76 -13.91 4.68
CA LEU A 94 3.61 -12.47 4.79
C LEU A 94 2.23 -12.11 4.29
N THR A 95 1.47 -11.36 5.08
CA THR A 95 0.14 -10.93 4.70
C THR A 95 0.24 -9.69 3.81
N VAL A 96 -0.32 -9.78 2.63
CA VAL A 96 -0.28 -8.72 1.64
C VAL A 96 -1.71 -8.47 1.17
N LEU A 97 -2.08 -7.20 0.99
CA LEU A 97 -3.36 -6.87 0.38
C LEU A 97 -3.19 -6.85 -1.13
N ARG A 98 -3.87 -7.76 -1.82
CA ARG A 98 -3.89 -7.74 -3.28
C ARG A 98 -4.95 -6.73 -3.70
N LEU A 99 -4.48 -5.61 -4.19
CA LEU A 99 -5.32 -4.46 -4.46
C LEU A 99 -6.24 -4.72 -5.63
N ARG A 100 -7.53 -4.46 -5.45
CA ARG A 100 -8.52 -4.52 -6.50
C ARG A 100 -8.84 -3.13 -7.01
N GLU A 101 -8.86 -2.18 -6.09
CA GLU A 101 -9.25 -0.82 -6.42
C GLU A 101 -8.57 0.13 -5.46
N VAL A 102 -8.08 1.25 -5.98
CA VAL A 102 -7.58 2.34 -5.15
C VAL A 102 -8.15 3.63 -5.70
N VAL A 103 -8.66 4.45 -4.80
CA VAL A 103 -9.26 5.74 -5.15
C VAL A 103 -8.55 6.82 -4.37
N LEU A 104 -8.07 7.82 -5.07
CA LEU A 104 -7.42 8.97 -4.44
C LEU A 104 -8.49 9.83 -3.77
N GLU A 105 -8.38 10.00 -2.45
CA GLU A 105 -9.27 10.87 -1.70
C GLU A 105 -8.70 12.28 -1.61
N ARG A 106 -7.38 12.40 -1.36
CA ARG A 106 -6.75 13.68 -1.19
C ARG A 106 -5.28 13.57 -1.55
N LYS A 107 -4.80 14.47 -2.38
CA LYS A 107 -3.39 14.53 -2.69
C LYS A 107 -2.60 15.02 -1.50
N ALA A 108 -1.36 14.56 -1.41
CA ALA A 108 -0.45 15.07 -0.40
C ALA A 108 -0.38 16.58 -0.52
N ALA A 109 -0.36 17.25 0.64
CA ALA A 109 -0.13 18.68 0.66
C ALA A 109 1.21 18.91 -0.03
N VAL A 110 1.23 19.74 -1.04
CA VAL A 110 2.46 20.05 -1.73
C VAL A 110 3.41 20.62 -0.70
N PRO A 111 4.54 19.96 -0.45
CA PRO A 111 5.50 20.55 0.46
C PRO A 111 5.90 21.86 -0.17
N ALA A 112 5.66 22.85 0.53
CA ALA A 112 6.14 24.12 0.09
C ALA A 112 7.62 24.03 -0.11
N GLU A 113 7.47 23.11 -0.17
CA GLU A 113 8.28 22.78 -0.06
C GLU A 113 9.14 22.23 0.26
N PRO A 114 9.72 22.66 0.01
CA PRO A 114 10.24 21.84 0.41
C PRO A 114 10.78 21.45 1.18
N VAL A 115 10.67 21.87 1.51
CA VAL A 115 11.01 21.48 2.26
C VAL A 115 11.31 20.97 2.96
N GLN A 116 11.25 21.27 3.20
CA GLN A 116 11.40 20.83 3.95
C GLN A 116 12.02 20.30 4.36
N GLU A 117 12.26 20.82 4.37
CA GLU A 117 12.88 20.40 4.79
C GLU A 117 13.21 20.06 5.42
N ASP A 118 13.14 20.68 5.76
CA ASP A 118 13.54 20.41 6.45
C ASP A 118 13.40 19.79 7.18
N PHE A 119 13.21 20.07 7.28
CA PHE A 119 13.25 19.47 8.04
C PHE A 119 13.63 19.04 8.61
N GLY A 120 13.63 19.57 8.75
CA GLY A 120 14.15 19.37 9.27
C GLY A 120 14.20 19.07 9.76
N PHE A 121 14.20 19.57 9.87
CA PHE A 121 14.43 19.23 10.24
C PHE A 121 14.70 19.01 10.61
#